data_08e89b968c9c8eca37032877f2479f63
#
_entry.id   08e89b968c9c8eca37032877f2479f63
#
_cell.length_a   1.000
_cell.length_b   1.000
_cell.length_c   1.000
_cell.angle_alpha   90.00
_cell.angle_beta   90.00
_cell.angle_gamma   90.00
#
_symmetry.space_group_name_H-M   'P 1'
#
loop_
_entity.id
_entity.type
_entity.pdbx_description
1 polymer ?
#
loop_
_entity_poly.entity_id
_entity_poly.type
_entity_poly.pdbx_seq_one_letter_code
_entity_poly.pdbx_strand_id
1 'polypeptide(L)'
;LVETLTREAKIVPEKMERIADAMGVVDDGSKDGSRAVKAVAKILKDLDFPVLSSLGFNEGDIDNLADLALKDFFITQAPKPWSKEEVVTAYKSALALTTR
;
A
#
# COMPACT_ATOMS: atom_id res chain seq x y z
N LEU A 1 1.71 -3.30 1.24
CA LEU A 1 1.69 -2.13 2.16
C LEU A 1 1.72 -0.81 1.41
N VAL A 2 2.67 -0.61 0.49
CA VAL A 2 2.78 0.65 -0.28
C VAL A 2 1.50 0.92 -1.08
N GLU A 3 0.94 -0.09 -1.71
CA GLU A 3 -0.29 0.01 -2.50
C GLU A 3 -1.47 0.46 -1.63
N THR A 4 -1.59 -0.11 -0.43
CA THR A 4 -2.62 0.27 0.53
C THR A 4 -2.45 1.72 0.98
N LEU A 5 -1.24 2.11 1.33
CA LEU A 5 -0.96 3.49 1.75
C LEU A 5 -1.18 4.50 0.62
N THR A 6 -0.89 4.12 -0.62
CA THR A 6 -1.17 4.96 -1.80
C THR A 6 -2.66 5.25 -1.91
N ARG A 7 -3.50 4.24 -1.69
CA ARG A 7 -4.96 4.41 -1.67
C ARG A 7 -5.37 5.33 -0.51
N GLU A 8 -4.86 5.06 0.69
CA GLU A 8 -5.22 5.83 1.89
C GLU A 8 -4.81 7.31 1.76
N ALA A 9 -3.71 7.61 1.11
CA ALA A 9 -3.28 8.98 0.87
C ALA A 9 -4.30 9.79 0.06
N LYS A 10 -5.03 9.13 -0.84
CA LYS A 10 -6.09 9.79 -1.61
C LYS A 10 -7.36 10.02 -0.79
N ILE A 11 -7.60 9.20 0.24
CA ILE A 11 -8.83 9.22 1.05
C ILE A 11 -8.66 10.12 2.27
N VAL A 12 -7.54 10.00 2.97
CA VAL A 12 -7.24 10.70 4.23
C VAL A 12 -5.87 11.39 4.18
N PRO A 13 -5.65 12.33 3.25
CA PRO A 13 -4.33 12.94 3.06
C PRO A 13 -3.80 13.63 4.32
N GLU A 14 -4.65 14.28 5.12
CA GLU A 14 -4.21 14.95 6.34
C GLU A 14 -3.64 13.96 7.37
N LYS A 15 -4.24 12.78 7.50
CA LYS A 15 -3.72 11.74 8.41
C LYS A 15 -2.38 11.21 7.92
N MET A 16 -2.23 11.04 6.62
CA MET A 16 -0.97 10.60 6.01
C MET A 16 0.12 11.67 6.16
N GLU A 17 -0.23 12.96 6.07
CA GLU A 17 0.71 14.04 6.35
C GLU A 17 1.20 14.00 7.80
N ARG A 18 0.31 13.74 8.77
CA ARG A 18 0.70 13.59 10.18
C ARG A 18 1.63 12.39 10.39
N ILE A 19 1.41 11.29 9.66
CA ILE A 19 2.30 10.13 9.69
C ILE A 19 3.69 10.52 9.17
N ALA A 20 3.76 11.24 8.06
CA ALA A 20 5.03 11.72 7.50
C ALA A 20 5.78 12.61 8.49
N ASP A 21 5.08 13.52 9.14
CA ASP A 21 5.66 14.41 10.16
C ASP A 21 6.20 13.58 11.35
N ALA A 22 5.43 12.60 11.82
CA ALA A 22 5.84 11.71 12.91
C ALA A 22 7.06 10.86 12.55
N MET A 23 7.22 10.50 11.26
CA MET A 23 8.39 9.79 10.75
C MET A 23 9.60 10.70 10.54
N GLY A 24 9.47 12.00 10.75
CA GLY A 24 10.54 12.98 10.55
C GLY A 24 10.85 13.27 9.08
N VAL A 25 9.91 13.04 8.18
CA VAL A 25 10.09 13.30 6.74
C VAL A 25 10.00 14.80 6.47
N VAL A 26 10.99 15.31 5.73
CA VAL A 26 11.02 16.73 5.35
C VAL A 26 9.79 17.09 4.51
N ASP A 27 9.18 18.24 4.81
CA ASP A 27 8.04 18.75 4.05
C ASP A 27 8.50 19.15 2.64
N ASP A 28 7.92 18.50 1.63
CA ASP A 28 8.21 18.76 0.22
C ASP A 28 7.15 19.66 -0.46
N GLY A 29 6.19 20.15 0.31
CA GLY A 29 5.09 20.98 -0.18
C GLY A 29 3.94 20.22 -0.84
N SER A 30 4.02 18.90 -0.97
CA SER A 30 3.00 18.10 -1.69
C SER A 30 1.62 18.10 -1.01
N LYS A 31 1.60 18.02 0.32
CA LYS A 31 0.36 18.05 1.14
C LYS A 31 -0.69 16.97 0.82
N ASP A 32 -0.34 15.98 0.02
CA ASP A 32 -1.23 14.92 -0.47
C ASP A 32 -1.00 13.57 0.21
N GLY A 33 -0.15 13.53 1.24
CA GLY A 33 0.20 12.29 1.95
C GLY A 33 1.26 11.44 1.27
N SER A 34 1.74 11.83 0.09
CA SER A 34 2.72 11.05 -0.67
C SER A 34 4.07 10.91 0.04
N ARG A 35 4.44 11.85 0.91
CA ARG A 35 5.67 11.76 1.70
C ARG A 35 5.71 10.52 2.58
N ALA A 36 4.58 10.18 3.23
CA ALA A 36 4.49 8.97 4.07
C ALA A 36 4.63 7.71 3.22
N VAL A 37 4.00 7.67 2.06
CA VAL A 37 4.09 6.52 1.13
C VAL A 37 5.53 6.31 0.69
N LYS A 38 6.21 7.37 0.27
CA LYS A 38 7.62 7.32 -0.16
C LYS A 38 8.54 6.89 0.97
N ALA A 39 8.30 7.37 2.19
CA ALA A 39 9.10 7.01 3.36
C ALA A 39 8.99 5.51 3.69
N VAL A 40 7.77 4.96 3.65
CA VAL A 40 7.56 3.52 3.86
C VAL A 40 8.21 2.71 2.74
N ALA A 41 8.05 3.12 1.49
CA ALA A 41 8.69 2.45 0.36
C ALA A 41 10.21 2.43 0.50
N LYS A 42 10.80 3.52 0.99
CA LYS A 42 12.25 3.59 1.27
C LYS A 42 12.66 2.61 2.37
N ILE A 43 11.88 2.52 3.45
CA ILE A 43 12.17 1.56 4.53
C ILE A 43 12.18 0.12 4.00
N LEU A 44 11.17 -0.24 3.20
CA LEU A 44 11.09 -1.58 2.62
C LEU A 44 12.27 -1.87 1.69
N LYS A 45 12.71 -0.85 0.93
CA LYS A 45 13.91 -0.96 0.09
C LYS A 45 15.18 -1.14 0.92
N ASP A 46 15.36 -0.32 1.94
CA ASP A 46 16.55 -0.36 2.81
C ASP A 46 16.65 -1.69 3.58
N LEU A 47 15.52 -2.31 3.91
CA LEU A 47 15.45 -3.62 4.55
C LEU A 47 15.54 -4.78 3.57
N ASP A 48 15.66 -4.52 2.28
CA ASP A 48 15.61 -5.54 1.22
C ASP A 48 14.36 -6.45 1.37
N PHE A 49 13.23 -5.84 1.71
CA PHE A 49 11.98 -6.58 1.92
C PHE A 49 11.52 -7.22 0.60
N PRO A 50 11.15 -8.51 0.59
CA PRO A 50 10.83 -9.19 -0.65
C PRO A 50 9.62 -8.58 -1.36
N VAL A 51 9.64 -8.60 -2.68
CA VAL A 51 8.49 -8.25 -3.53
C VAL A 51 7.63 -9.48 -3.74
N LEU A 52 6.34 -9.26 -4.02
CA LEU A 52 5.36 -10.34 -4.15
C LEU A 52 5.74 -11.34 -5.26
N SER A 53 6.27 -10.84 -6.39
CA SER A 53 6.71 -11.69 -7.50
C SER A 53 7.84 -12.65 -7.12
N SER A 54 8.70 -12.27 -6.17
CA SER A 54 9.81 -13.13 -5.71
C SER A 54 9.36 -14.26 -4.78
N LEU A 55 8.12 -14.21 -4.31
CA LEU A 55 7.55 -15.20 -3.38
C LEU A 55 6.75 -16.31 -4.09
N GLY A 56 6.78 -16.33 -5.42
CA GLY A 56 6.13 -17.38 -6.22
C GLY A 56 4.68 -17.12 -6.59
N PHE A 57 4.13 -15.95 -6.23
CA PHE A 57 2.79 -15.57 -6.65
C PHE A 57 2.77 -15.10 -8.11
N ASN A 58 1.67 -15.36 -8.80
CA ASN A 58 1.45 -14.94 -10.20
C ASN A 58 0.03 -14.37 -10.37
N GLU A 59 -0.29 -13.91 -11.57
CA GLU A 59 -1.60 -13.31 -11.86
C GLU A 59 -2.78 -14.27 -11.60
N GLY A 60 -2.58 -15.57 -11.79
CA GLY A 60 -3.61 -16.58 -11.50
C GLY A 60 -4.00 -16.68 -10.04
N ASP A 61 -3.17 -16.20 -9.13
CA ASP A 61 -3.43 -16.22 -7.69
C ASP A 61 -4.25 -15.02 -7.21
N ILE A 62 -4.30 -13.94 -8.00
CA ILE A 62 -4.83 -12.64 -7.53
C ILE A 62 -6.29 -12.71 -7.12
N ASP A 63 -7.14 -13.40 -7.90
CA ASP A 63 -8.57 -13.48 -7.59
C ASP A 63 -8.81 -14.14 -6.23
N ASN A 64 -8.13 -15.26 -5.96
CA ASN A 64 -8.22 -15.95 -4.68
C ASN A 64 -7.64 -15.13 -3.53
N LEU A 65 -6.52 -14.46 -3.75
CA LEU A 65 -5.92 -13.57 -2.75
C LEU A 65 -6.86 -12.42 -2.40
N ALA A 66 -7.54 -11.85 -3.40
CA ALA A 66 -8.51 -10.78 -3.19
C ALA A 66 -9.71 -11.26 -2.36
N ASP A 67 -10.25 -12.44 -2.67
CA ASP A 67 -11.35 -13.02 -1.90
C ASP A 67 -10.95 -13.28 -0.45
N LEU A 68 -9.75 -13.79 -0.21
CA LEU A 68 -9.22 -14.01 1.14
C LEU A 68 -9.02 -12.70 1.89
N ALA A 69 -8.46 -11.68 1.24
CA ALA A 69 -8.26 -10.37 1.85
C ALA A 69 -9.57 -9.73 2.30
N LEU A 70 -10.63 -9.85 1.49
CA LEU A 70 -11.94 -9.30 1.83
C LEU A 70 -12.63 -9.99 3.02
N LYS A 71 -12.17 -11.17 3.39
CA LYS A 71 -12.66 -11.90 4.58
C LYS A 71 -11.93 -11.49 5.86
N ASP A 72 -10.84 -10.73 5.75
CA ASP A 72 -10.08 -10.28 6.91
C ASP A 72 -10.87 -9.18 7.66
N PHE A 73 -10.97 -9.33 8.98
CA PHE A 73 -11.67 -8.35 9.82
C PHE A 73 -11.09 -6.94 9.67
N PHE A 74 -9.77 -6.82 9.61
CA PHE A 74 -9.12 -5.51 9.62
C PHE A 74 -9.39 -4.68 8.35
N ILE A 75 -9.69 -5.31 7.22
CA ILE A 75 -10.05 -4.57 6.01
C ILE A 75 -11.37 -3.79 6.20
N THR A 76 -12.25 -4.25 7.08
CA THR A 76 -13.51 -3.57 7.40
C THR A 76 -13.30 -2.30 8.21
N GLN A 77 -12.12 -2.11 8.80
CA GLN A 77 -11.75 -0.95 9.60
C GLN A 77 -11.11 0.17 8.78
N ALA A 78 -10.96 0.00 7.49
CA ALA A 78 -10.42 1.04 6.60
C ALA A 78 -11.34 2.27 6.59
N PRO A 79 -10.79 3.49 6.44
CA PRO A 79 -11.58 4.73 6.37
C PRO A 79 -12.64 4.72 5.28
N LYS A 80 -12.38 4.01 4.18
CA LYS A 80 -13.32 3.78 3.10
C LYS A 80 -13.36 2.29 2.79
N PRO A 81 -14.55 1.68 2.65
CA PRO A 81 -14.65 0.26 2.30
C PRO A 81 -13.90 -0.09 1.03
N TRP A 82 -13.26 -1.26 1.04
CA TRP A 82 -12.58 -1.81 -0.13
C TRP A 82 -13.56 -2.59 -0.99
N SER A 83 -13.56 -2.33 -2.30
CA SER A 83 -14.19 -3.21 -3.27
C SER A 83 -13.23 -4.32 -3.69
N LYS A 84 -13.75 -5.42 -4.23
CA LYS A 84 -12.91 -6.49 -4.79
C LYS A 84 -12.00 -5.95 -5.91
N GLU A 85 -12.52 -5.07 -6.76
CA GLU A 85 -11.74 -4.46 -7.85
C GLU A 85 -10.54 -3.66 -7.32
N GLU A 86 -10.73 -2.91 -6.25
CA GLU A 86 -9.64 -2.16 -5.61
C GLU A 86 -8.58 -3.10 -5.03
N VAL A 87 -9.00 -4.19 -4.39
CA VAL A 87 -8.08 -5.19 -3.85
C VAL A 87 -7.29 -5.87 -4.97
N VAL A 88 -7.97 -6.27 -6.05
CA VAL A 88 -7.33 -6.87 -7.24
C VAL A 88 -6.31 -5.90 -7.83
N THR A 89 -6.66 -4.62 -7.97
CA THR A 89 -5.75 -3.59 -8.48
C THR A 89 -4.51 -3.45 -7.61
N ALA A 90 -4.67 -3.45 -6.30
CA ALA A 90 -3.55 -3.39 -5.36
C ALA A 90 -2.61 -4.59 -5.51
N TYR A 91 -3.15 -5.80 -5.61
CA TYR A 91 -2.34 -7.00 -5.85
C TYR A 91 -1.63 -6.98 -7.21
N LYS A 92 -2.31 -6.52 -8.27
CA LYS A 92 -1.68 -6.37 -9.58
C LYS A 92 -0.49 -5.41 -9.54
N SER A 93 -0.66 -4.27 -8.88
CA SER A 93 0.41 -3.29 -8.70
C SER A 93 1.59 -3.89 -7.90
N ALA A 94 1.30 -4.61 -6.83
CA ALA A 94 2.33 -5.26 -6.03
C ALA A 94 3.07 -6.33 -6.83
N LEU A 95 2.34 -7.12 -7.62
CA LEU A 95 2.92 -8.20 -8.43
C LEU A 95 3.77 -7.66 -9.59
N ALA A 96 3.41 -6.51 -10.15
CA ALA A 96 4.17 -5.86 -11.22
C ALA A 96 5.53 -5.34 -10.74
N LEU A 97 5.70 -5.13 -9.43
CA LEU A 97 6.96 -4.68 -8.86
C LEU A 97 7.96 -5.84 -8.84
N THR A 98 9.07 -5.70 -9.56
CA THR A 98 10.12 -6.74 -9.62
C THR A 98 11.28 -6.46 -8.68
N THR A 99 11.48 -5.20 -8.29
CA THR A 99 12.48 -4.76 -7.31
C THR A 99 11.93 -3.54 -6.57
N ARG A 100 12.43 -3.31 -5.37
CA ARG A 100 12.04 -2.15 -4.58
C ARG A 100 12.84 -0.89 -4.87
#